data_69faa1cfff654af0a6140af4abf968e8
#
_entry.id   69faa1cfff654af0a6140af4abf968e8
#
_cell.length_a   1.000
_cell.length_b   1.000
_cell.length_c   1.000
_cell.angle_alpha   90.00
_cell.angle_beta   90.00
_cell.angle_gamma   90.00
#
_symmetry.space_group_name_H-M   'P 1'
#
loop_
_entity.id
_entity.type
_entity.pdbx_description
1 polymer ?
#
loop_
_entity_poly.entity_id
_entity_poly.type
_entity_poly.pdbx_seq_one_letter_code
_entity_poly.pdbx_strand_id
1 'polypeptide(L)'
;MSNRKRVFVVDDDPGILKGLKRLLREHGYESLLFQSAKAFQDHDDFEQAICIVLDVQLKGESGIEVRYWLSETGVSLPVIFITANDSDSVRAAAMESGCVAYLTKPFPAKSLLEPIQRIAAGLAA
;
A
#
# COMPACT_ATOMS: atom_id res chain seq x y z
N MET A 1 0.35 -11.80 21.60
CA MET A 1 0.03 -12.12 20.48
C MET A 1 0.11 -11.13 19.45
N SER A 2 0.67 -11.47 18.47
CA SER A 2 0.89 -10.58 17.44
C SER A 2 -0.33 -10.36 16.66
N ASN A 3 -0.63 -9.14 16.36
CA ASN A 3 -1.68 -8.89 15.52
C ASN A 3 -1.22 -8.40 14.23
N ARG A 4 -0.38 -9.12 13.61
CA ARG A 4 0.17 -8.74 12.37
C ARG A 4 -0.83 -8.73 11.26
N LYS A 5 -1.97 -8.03 11.49
CA LYS A 5 -3.01 -7.90 10.49
C LYS A 5 -3.32 -6.45 10.20
N ARG A 6 -2.33 -5.58 10.41
CA ARG A 6 -2.50 -4.17 10.11
C ARG A 6 -1.93 -3.85 8.74
N VAL A 7 -2.65 -3.04 7.98
CA VAL A 7 -2.27 -2.61 6.64
C VAL A 7 -2.25 -1.10 6.63
N PHE A 8 -1.15 -0.51 6.16
CA PHE A 8 -1.11 0.94 5.94
C PHE A 8 -1.73 1.23 4.58
N VAL A 9 -2.49 2.31 4.49
CA VAL A 9 -3.09 2.75 3.22
C VAL A 9 -2.76 4.21 3.02
N VAL A 10 -2.12 4.55 1.92
CA VAL A 10 -1.75 5.93 1.60
C VAL A 10 -2.40 6.31 0.28
N ASP A 11 -3.35 7.25 0.34
CA ASP A 11 -4.07 7.71 -0.84
C ASP A 11 -4.67 9.07 -0.49
N ASP A 12 -4.60 10.03 -1.40
CA ASP A 12 -5.11 11.36 -1.10
C ASP A 12 -6.62 11.49 -1.29
N ASP A 13 -7.28 10.44 -1.75
CA ASP A 13 -8.74 10.46 -1.92
C ASP A 13 -9.42 9.89 -0.67
N PRO A 14 -10.15 10.71 0.10
CA PRO A 14 -10.80 10.22 1.31
C PRO A 14 -11.81 9.10 1.06
N GLY A 15 -12.45 9.12 -0.11
CA GLY A 15 -13.42 8.07 -0.46
C GLY A 15 -12.75 6.72 -0.63
N ILE A 16 -11.59 6.71 -1.28
CA ILE A 16 -10.81 5.49 -1.45
C ILE A 16 -10.37 4.97 -0.07
N LEU A 17 -9.88 5.87 0.78
CA LEU A 17 -9.43 5.47 2.12
C LEU A 17 -10.56 4.84 2.92
N LYS A 18 -11.75 5.44 2.89
CA LYS A 18 -12.88 4.89 3.60
C LYS A 18 -13.30 3.54 3.06
N GLY A 19 -13.35 3.41 1.75
CA GLY A 19 -13.73 2.16 1.11
C GLY A 19 -12.76 1.04 1.43
N LEU A 20 -11.47 1.33 1.38
CA LEU A 20 -10.46 0.33 1.67
C LEU A 20 -10.46 -0.05 3.15
N LYS A 21 -10.65 0.93 4.04
CA LYS A 21 -10.74 0.64 5.46
C LYS A 21 -11.88 -0.35 5.74
N ARG A 22 -13.04 -0.10 5.13
CA ARG A 22 -14.19 -0.96 5.31
C ARG A 22 -13.92 -2.36 4.77
N LEU A 23 -13.38 -2.45 3.56
CA LEU A 23 -13.08 -3.73 2.93
C LEU A 23 -12.11 -4.54 3.78
N LEU A 24 -11.04 -3.90 4.24
CA LEU A 24 -10.03 -4.58 5.04
C LEU A 24 -10.61 -5.05 6.36
N ARG A 25 -11.42 -4.22 7.01
CA ARG A 25 -12.03 -4.60 8.28
C ARG A 25 -12.95 -5.80 8.11
N GLU A 26 -13.69 -5.87 7.01
CA GLU A 26 -14.60 -6.98 6.75
C GLU A 26 -13.86 -8.30 6.58
N HIS A 27 -12.56 -8.24 6.31
CA HIS A 27 -11.74 -9.44 6.12
C HIS A 27 -10.72 -9.64 7.23
N GLY A 28 -10.93 -8.96 8.36
CA GLY A 28 -10.11 -9.19 9.55
C GLY A 28 -8.83 -8.39 9.63
N TYR A 29 -8.69 -7.34 8.81
CA TYR A 29 -7.49 -6.50 8.84
C TYR A 29 -7.81 -5.14 9.42
N GLU A 30 -6.89 -4.64 10.25
CA GLU A 30 -6.93 -3.25 10.68
C GLU A 30 -6.22 -2.41 9.63
N SER A 31 -6.63 -1.18 9.48
CA SER A 31 -5.94 -0.29 8.56
C SER A 31 -5.60 1.02 9.24
N LEU A 32 -4.47 1.59 8.86
CA LEU A 32 -4.07 2.90 9.29
C LEU A 32 -3.98 3.74 8.02
N LEU A 33 -4.73 4.83 7.97
CA LEU A 33 -4.93 5.59 6.75
C LEU A 33 -4.13 6.88 6.76
N PHE A 34 -3.50 7.20 5.64
CA PHE A 34 -2.75 8.42 5.48
C PHE A 34 -3.17 9.10 4.20
N GLN A 35 -3.41 10.41 4.23
CA GLN A 35 -3.85 11.15 3.06
C GLN A 35 -2.71 11.75 2.26
N SER A 36 -1.48 11.61 2.72
CA SER A 36 -0.33 12.15 2.00
C SER A 36 0.91 11.33 2.31
N ALA A 37 1.91 11.46 1.45
CA ALA A 37 3.19 10.82 1.69
C ALA A 37 3.82 11.35 2.97
N LYS A 38 3.71 12.66 3.21
CA LYS A 38 4.30 13.25 4.39
C LYS A 38 3.68 12.70 5.67
N ALA A 39 2.35 12.58 5.71
CA ALA A 39 1.69 12.03 6.89
C ALA A 39 2.17 10.61 7.17
N PHE A 40 2.35 9.81 6.11
CA PHE A 40 2.87 8.47 6.26
C PHE A 40 4.32 8.47 6.72
N GLN A 41 5.15 9.32 6.12
CA GLN A 41 6.57 9.37 6.44
C GLN A 41 6.82 9.91 7.85
N ASP A 42 5.91 10.72 8.38
CA ASP A 42 6.02 11.22 9.74
C ASP A 42 5.61 10.19 10.79
N HIS A 43 4.98 9.11 10.36
CA HIS A 43 4.62 8.03 11.27
C HIS A 43 5.91 7.28 11.65
N ASP A 44 6.03 6.88 12.89
CA ASP A 44 7.30 6.34 13.38
C ASP A 44 7.27 4.86 13.71
N ASP A 45 6.20 4.16 13.41
CA ASP A 45 6.14 2.74 13.74
C ASP A 45 5.66 1.95 12.53
N PHE A 46 6.61 1.56 11.68
CA PHE A 46 6.29 0.82 10.47
C PHE A 46 6.28 -0.69 10.66
N GLU A 47 6.75 -1.15 11.81
CA GLU A 47 6.89 -2.59 11.99
C GLU A 47 5.61 -3.28 12.40
N GLN A 48 4.59 -2.51 12.71
CA GLN A 48 3.33 -3.09 13.12
C GLN A 48 2.43 -3.48 11.95
N ALA A 49 2.83 -3.19 10.75
CA ALA A 49 2.01 -3.51 9.59
C ALA A 49 2.62 -4.64 8.79
N ILE A 50 1.77 -5.37 8.08
CA ILE A 50 2.24 -6.44 7.21
C ILE A 50 2.55 -5.93 5.81
N CYS A 51 1.91 -4.83 5.40
CA CYS A 51 2.16 -4.26 4.07
C CYS A 51 1.58 -2.87 4.00
N ILE A 52 1.88 -2.20 2.87
CA ILE A 52 1.33 -0.89 2.58
C ILE A 52 0.63 -0.92 1.22
N VAL A 53 -0.57 -0.36 1.16
CA VAL A 53 -1.29 -0.10 -0.09
C VAL A 53 -1.03 1.36 -0.40
N LEU A 54 -0.38 1.64 -1.52
CA LEU A 54 0.22 2.95 -1.79
C LEU A 54 -0.20 3.44 -3.17
N ASP A 55 -0.85 4.59 -3.21
CA ASP A 55 -1.20 5.20 -4.48
C ASP A 55 0.08 5.67 -5.17
N VAL A 56 0.21 5.38 -6.44
CA VAL A 56 1.36 5.82 -7.22
C VAL A 56 1.39 7.33 -7.34
N GLN A 57 0.21 7.97 -7.45
CA GLN A 57 0.16 9.42 -7.61
C GLN A 57 -0.56 10.06 -6.45
N LEU A 58 0.21 10.66 -5.57
CA LEU A 58 -0.31 11.45 -4.48
C LEU A 58 -0.20 12.92 -4.87
N LYS A 59 -0.98 13.80 -4.23
CA LYS A 59 -0.93 15.20 -4.57
C LYS A 59 0.48 15.72 -4.38
N GLY A 60 1.09 16.11 -5.48
CA GLY A 60 2.43 16.70 -5.44
C GLY A 60 3.55 15.74 -5.13
N GLU A 61 3.26 14.43 -5.03
CA GLU A 61 4.28 13.46 -4.68
C GLU A 61 4.04 12.13 -5.38
N SER A 62 5.09 11.35 -5.52
CA SER A 62 5.01 10.05 -6.16
C SER A 62 5.09 8.93 -5.13
N GLY A 63 4.15 7.98 -5.20
CA GLY A 63 4.22 6.80 -4.37
C GLY A 63 5.45 5.96 -4.63
N ILE A 64 5.96 6.00 -5.87
CA ILE A 64 7.19 5.27 -6.20
C ILE A 64 8.37 5.85 -5.41
N GLU A 65 8.41 7.18 -5.25
CA GLU A 65 9.45 7.81 -4.45
C GLU A 65 9.32 7.41 -2.97
N VAL A 66 8.09 7.26 -2.49
CA VAL A 66 7.87 6.78 -1.13
C VAL A 66 8.42 5.36 -0.97
N ARG A 67 8.24 4.52 -1.99
CA ARG A 67 8.78 3.17 -1.96
C ARG A 67 10.31 3.19 -1.84
N TYR A 68 10.98 4.05 -2.60
CA TYR A 68 12.43 4.16 -2.49
C TYR A 68 12.84 4.71 -1.13
N TRP A 69 12.07 5.67 -0.60
CA TRP A 69 12.35 6.21 0.72
C TRP A 69 12.28 5.10 1.80
N LEU A 70 11.31 4.20 1.69
CA LEU A 70 11.22 3.06 2.61
C LEU A 70 12.49 2.21 2.54
N SER A 71 12.95 1.92 1.33
CA SER A 71 14.18 1.18 1.16
C SER A 71 15.37 1.87 1.79
N GLU A 72 15.47 3.18 1.58
CA GLU A 72 16.60 3.96 2.08
C GLU A 72 16.60 4.07 3.59
N THR A 73 15.43 4.02 4.22
CA THR A 73 15.35 4.11 5.66
C THR A 73 15.44 2.74 6.34
N GLY A 74 15.60 1.68 5.54
CA GLY A 74 15.75 0.35 6.10
C GLY A 74 14.44 -0.33 6.49
N VAL A 75 13.31 0.20 6.04
CA VAL A 75 12.02 -0.40 6.36
C VAL A 75 11.68 -1.46 5.31
N SER A 76 11.53 -2.70 5.76
CA SER A 76 11.20 -3.80 4.88
C SER A 76 9.70 -4.05 4.94
N LEU A 77 8.96 -3.36 4.09
CA LEU A 77 7.51 -3.42 4.10
C LEU A 77 7.03 -3.71 2.68
N PRO A 78 6.34 -4.82 2.47
CA PRO A 78 5.82 -5.12 1.13
C PRO A 78 4.86 -4.05 0.65
N VAL A 79 4.97 -3.68 -0.62
CA VAL A 79 4.20 -2.58 -1.20
C VAL A 79 3.26 -3.13 -2.27
N ILE A 80 2.00 -2.73 -2.18
CA ILE A 80 0.99 -2.96 -3.21
C ILE A 80 0.65 -1.58 -3.76
N PHE A 81 0.98 -1.34 -5.03
CA PHE A 81 0.64 -0.06 -5.65
C PHE A 81 -0.77 -0.07 -6.19
N ILE A 82 -1.46 1.06 -6.06
CA ILE A 82 -2.74 1.29 -6.71
C ILE A 82 -2.63 2.58 -7.51
N THR A 83 -3.32 2.67 -8.63
CA THR A 83 -3.26 3.88 -9.44
C THR A 83 -4.49 4.04 -10.30
N ALA A 84 -4.94 5.28 -10.48
CA ALA A 84 -5.99 5.62 -11.42
C ALA A 84 -5.40 5.93 -12.80
N ASN A 85 -4.08 6.14 -12.88
CA ASN A 85 -3.42 6.54 -14.13
C ASN A 85 -2.39 5.53 -14.57
N ASP A 86 -2.87 4.39 -15.06
CA ASP A 86 -2.00 3.34 -15.54
C ASP A 86 -1.38 3.75 -16.87
N SER A 87 -0.11 3.51 -17.02
CA SER A 87 0.60 3.64 -18.29
C SER A 87 1.76 2.67 -18.26
N ASP A 88 2.30 2.37 -19.43
CA ASP A 88 3.45 1.46 -19.50
C ASP A 88 4.64 1.99 -18.70
N SER A 89 4.88 3.30 -18.77
CA SER A 89 6.02 3.87 -18.06
C SER A 89 5.81 3.86 -16.55
N VAL A 90 4.59 4.14 -16.09
CA VAL A 90 4.28 4.10 -14.65
C VAL A 90 4.39 2.67 -14.14
N ARG A 91 3.82 1.72 -14.88
CA ARG A 91 3.87 0.32 -14.49
C ARG A 91 5.31 -0.17 -14.40
N ALA A 92 6.12 0.16 -15.40
CA ALA A 92 7.52 -0.26 -15.40
C ALA A 92 8.27 0.33 -14.22
N ALA A 93 8.05 1.61 -13.92
CA ALA A 93 8.73 2.25 -12.80
C ALA A 93 8.29 1.64 -11.45
N ALA A 94 7.00 1.33 -11.32
CA ALA A 94 6.50 0.70 -10.11
C ALA A 94 7.11 -0.69 -9.92
N MET A 95 7.17 -1.48 -10.99
CA MET A 95 7.75 -2.80 -10.91
C MET A 95 9.23 -2.75 -10.60
N GLU A 96 9.93 -1.79 -11.19
CA GLU A 96 11.36 -1.65 -10.96
C GLU A 96 11.65 -1.26 -9.52
N SER A 97 10.78 -0.48 -8.89
CA SER A 97 10.98 -0.07 -7.50
C SER A 97 10.83 -1.24 -6.53
N GLY A 98 10.23 -2.32 -6.98
CA GLY A 98 10.01 -3.50 -6.14
C GLY A 98 8.67 -3.45 -5.41
N CYS A 99 7.65 -4.10 -5.95
CA CYS A 99 6.35 -4.20 -5.31
C CYS A 99 5.86 -5.61 -5.44
N VAL A 100 4.89 -5.99 -4.59
CA VAL A 100 4.31 -7.33 -4.67
C VAL A 100 3.09 -7.36 -5.58
N ALA A 101 2.47 -6.21 -5.83
CA ALA A 101 1.32 -6.13 -6.73
C ALA A 101 1.14 -4.71 -7.22
N TYR A 102 0.51 -4.57 -8.38
CA TYR A 102 0.23 -3.28 -9.00
C TYR A 102 -1.21 -3.36 -9.53
N LEU A 103 -2.09 -2.54 -9.00
CA LEU A 103 -3.51 -2.60 -9.32
C LEU A 103 -3.99 -1.27 -9.91
N THR A 104 -4.83 -1.34 -10.93
CA THR A 104 -5.42 -0.13 -11.51
C THR A 104 -6.82 0.07 -10.96
N LYS A 105 -7.16 1.30 -10.61
CA LYS A 105 -8.47 1.64 -10.09
C LYS A 105 -9.45 1.80 -11.23
N PRO A 106 -10.68 1.34 -11.10
CA PRO A 106 -11.18 0.54 -9.98
C PRO A 106 -10.76 -0.91 -10.13
N PHE A 107 -10.55 -1.58 -9.03
CA PHE A 107 -10.17 -2.99 -9.04
C PHE A 107 -11.16 -3.80 -8.21
N PRO A 108 -11.34 -5.09 -8.55
CA PRO A 108 -12.18 -5.94 -7.71
C PRO A 108 -11.54 -6.12 -6.34
N ALA A 109 -12.35 -6.25 -5.31
CA ALA A 109 -11.84 -6.45 -3.95
C ALA A 109 -10.86 -7.62 -3.88
N LYS A 110 -11.14 -8.69 -4.60
CA LYS A 110 -10.30 -9.88 -4.61
C LYS A 110 -8.89 -9.58 -5.07
N SER A 111 -8.73 -8.66 -6.03
CA SER A 111 -7.41 -8.32 -6.56
C SER A 111 -6.51 -7.70 -5.50
N LEU A 112 -7.10 -7.01 -4.53
CA LEU A 112 -6.34 -6.45 -3.43
C LEU A 112 -6.17 -7.48 -2.31
N LEU A 113 -7.22 -8.22 -2.00
CA LEU A 113 -7.18 -9.14 -0.86
C LEU A 113 -6.23 -10.31 -1.08
N GLU A 114 -6.11 -10.80 -2.31
CA GLU A 114 -5.24 -11.93 -2.57
C GLU A 114 -3.77 -11.66 -2.22
N PRO A 115 -3.16 -10.57 -2.70
CA PRO A 115 -1.78 -10.32 -2.31
C PRO A 115 -1.63 -10.05 -0.82
N ILE A 116 -2.60 -9.40 -0.18
CA ILE A 116 -2.54 -9.18 1.26
C ILE A 116 -2.57 -10.51 2.00
N GLN A 117 -3.43 -11.43 1.58
CA GLN A 117 -3.55 -12.73 2.23
C GLN A 117 -2.28 -13.55 2.06
N ARG A 118 -1.64 -13.45 0.91
CA ARG A 118 -0.36 -14.14 0.68
C ARG A 118 0.74 -13.58 1.57
N ILE A 119 0.79 -12.26 1.73
CA ILE A 119 1.75 -11.64 2.62
C ILE A 119 1.48 -12.09 4.05
N ALA A 120 0.23 -12.07 4.48
CA ALA A 120 -0.13 -12.44 5.84
C ALA A 120 0.22 -13.90 6.13
N ALA A 121 0.18 -14.75 5.12
CA ALA A 121 0.54 -16.16 5.26
C ALA A 121 2.03 -16.42 5.11
N GLY A 122 2.83 -15.37 4.84
CA GLY A 122 4.27 -15.53 4.65
C GLY A 122 4.64 -16.12 3.30
N LEU A 123 3.74 -16.06 2.32
CA LEU A 123 3.97 -16.67 1.01
C LEU A 123 4.49 -15.68 -0.03
N ALA A 124 4.36 -14.38 0.20
CA ALA A 124 4.85 -13.40 -0.75
C ALA A 124 6.33 -13.19 -0.54
N ALA A 125 7.06 -13.21 -1.60
CA ALA A 125 8.51 -13.01 -1.50
C ALA A 125 8.85 -11.56 -1.59
#